data_40d6294263b6cb9d12879118cbdf0161
#
_entry.id   40d6294263b6cb9d12879118cbdf0161
#
_cell.length_a   1.000
_cell.length_b   1.000
_cell.length_c   1.000
_cell.angle_alpha   90.00
_cell.angle_beta   90.00
_cell.angle_gamma   90.00
#
_symmetry.space_group_name_H-M   'P 1'
#
loop_
_entity.id
_entity.type
_entity.pdbx_description
1 polymer ?
#
loop_
_entity_poly.entity_id
_entity_poly.type
_entity_poly.pdbx_seq_one_letter_code
_entity_poly.pdbx_strand_id
1 'polypeptide(L)'
;MPGGSPIPNRYIKSDLKSHRILWEEERPIRWPYMKILREYSTLKEFYPEINPYVEAYKMRENVWALFQESMDGAGDLWMYVINGPERVLLIDTGFGVGDLKGLVQHLVGTEKEILVANTHHHYDHAYGNAQFDRCYCHQDEAFSMRRTMNPHIWDYLFDENGRNIYTEFDRRDIIP
;
A
#
# COMPACT_ATOMS: atom_id res chain seq x y z
N MET A 1 -2.21 25.62 -10.44
CA MET A 1 -3.19 24.78 -9.69
C MET A 1 -4.55 25.06 -10.29
N PRO A 2 -5.34 24.06 -10.67
CA PRO A 2 -6.75 24.29 -11.02
C PRO A 2 -7.45 24.86 -9.79
N GLY A 3 -8.19 25.94 -9.96
CA GLY A 3 -8.80 26.71 -8.86
C GLY A 3 -10.09 26.12 -8.30
N GLY A 4 -10.19 24.79 -8.22
CA GLY A 4 -11.35 24.11 -7.65
C GLY A 4 -11.18 23.79 -6.17
N SER A 5 -12.28 23.76 -5.44
CA SER A 5 -12.28 23.21 -4.06
C SER A 5 -12.03 21.71 -4.08
N PRO A 6 -11.33 21.15 -3.08
CA PRO A 6 -11.15 19.72 -2.98
C PRO A 6 -12.50 19.02 -2.90
N ILE A 7 -12.67 17.97 -3.70
CA ILE A 7 -13.89 17.16 -3.69
C ILE A 7 -13.53 15.87 -2.94
N PRO A 8 -14.18 15.58 -1.81
CA PRO A 8 -14.02 14.31 -1.14
C PRO A 8 -14.24 13.15 -2.13
N ASN A 9 -13.52 12.06 -1.98
CA ASN A 9 -13.63 10.91 -2.87
C ASN A 9 -15.05 10.31 -2.82
N ARG A 10 -15.96 10.84 -3.66
CA ARG A 10 -17.38 10.48 -3.66
C ARG A 10 -17.67 9.15 -4.33
N TYR A 11 -16.70 8.64 -5.10
CA TYR A 11 -16.93 7.48 -5.93
C TYR A 11 -16.48 6.19 -5.30
N ILE A 12 -15.52 6.28 -4.40
CA ILE A 12 -15.03 5.13 -3.64
C ILE A 12 -15.12 5.50 -2.18
N LYS A 13 -15.98 4.80 -1.45
CA LYS A 13 -15.99 4.87 0.01
C LYS A 13 -14.72 4.19 0.49
N SER A 14 -13.80 4.99 1.00
CA SER A 14 -12.52 4.51 1.53
C SER A 14 -12.45 4.81 3.01
N ASP A 15 -12.12 3.81 3.80
CA ASP A 15 -11.81 3.94 5.22
C ASP A 15 -10.29 4.03 5.43
N LEU A 16 -9.49 4.06 4.35
CA LEU A 16 -8.04 4.21 4.42
C LEU A 16 -7.65 5.61 4.88
N LYS A 17 -6.66 5.68 5.75
CA LYS A 17 -6.11 6.95 6.27
C LYS A 17 -5.46 7.78 5.16
N SER A 18 -4.98 7.14 4.09
CA SER A 18 -4.32 7.77 2.94
C SER A 18 -5.24 8.07 1.76
N HIS A 19 -6.55 8.17 1.95
CA HIS A 19 -7.45 8.45 0.84
C HIS A 19 -7.11 9.76 0.12
N ARG A 20 -7.33 9.79 -1.18
CA ARG A 20 -6.98 10.93 -2.03
C ARG A 20 -7.92 12.11 -1.85
N ILE A 21 -7.34 13.30 -1.89
CA ILE A 21 -8.09 14.55 -2.09
C ILE A 21 -8.23 14.77 -3.60
N LEU A 22 -9.47 14.78 -4.08
CA LEU A 22 -9.79 15.06 -5.48
C LEU A 22 -10.07 16.55 -5.66
N TRP A 23 -9.43 17.17 -6.66
CA TRP A 23 -9.50 18.60 -6.92
C TRP A 23 -10.34 18.97 -8.16
N GLU A 24 -10.85 18.00 -8.93
CA GLU A 24 -11.45 18.21 -10.23
C GLU A 24 -12.80 17.52 -10.38
N GLU A 25 -13.43 17.81 -11.55
CA GLU A 25 -14.70 17.24 -11.95
C GLU A 25 -14.69 15.72 -11.94
N GLU A 26 -15.85 15.21 -11.62
CA GLU A 26 -16.17 13.80 -11.59
C GLU A 26 -15.81 13.09 -12.90
N ARG A 27 -14.99 12.06 -12.82
CA ARG A 27 -14.73 11.14 -13.93
C ARG A 27 -15.29 9.75 -13.60
N PRO A 28 -16.60 9.57 -13.60
CA PRO A 28 -17.26 8.36 -13.10
C PRO A 28 -16.88 7.09 -13.86
N ILE A 29 -16.43 7.23 -15.11
CA ILE A 29 -16.07 6.09 -15.98
C ILE A 29 -14.73 5.46 -15.60
N ARG A 30 -13.86 6.17 -14.87
CA ARG A 30 -12.51 5.71 -14.59
C ARG A 30 -12.42 4.56 -13.57
N TRP A 31 -13.40 4.43 -12.67
CA TRP A 31 -13.28 3.60 -11.49
C TRP A 31 -14.43 2.61 -11.20
N PRO A 32 -15.26 2.18 -12.17
CA PRO A 32 -16.42 1.37 -11.84
C PRO A 32 -16.07 0.03 -11.19
N TYR A 33 -14.99 -0.64 -11.65
CA TYR A 33 -14.55 -1.90 -11.06
C TYR A 33 -13.92 -1.70 -9.67
N MET A 34 -13.18 -0.62 -9.48
CA MET A 34 -12.56 -0.29 -8.19
C MET A 34 -13.62 0.04 -7.15
N LYS A 35 -14.67 0.77 -7.56
CA LYS A 35 -15.79 1.04 -6.69
C LYS A 35 -16.51 -0.26 -6.27
N ILE A 36 -16.79 -1.14 -7.22
CA ILE A 36 -17.42 -2.43 -6.93
C ILE A 36 -16.54 -3.26 -5.99
N LEU A 37 -15.24 -3.36 -6.28
CA LEU A 37 -14.32 -4.14 -5.47
C LEU A 37 -14.20 -3.58 -4.05
N ARG A 38 -13.98 -2.28 -3.90
CA ARG A 38 -13.65 -1.67 -2.61
C ARG A 38 -14.86 -1.40 -1.74
N GLU A 39 -15.99 -0.97 -2.32
CA GLU A 39 -17.21 -0.68 -1.54
C GLU A 39 -18.10 -1.90 -1.30
N TYR A 40 -18.20 -2.80 -2.28
CA TYR A 40 -19.21 -3.86 -2.28
C TYR A 40 -18.66 -5.27 -2.19
N SER A 41 -17.34 -5.47 -2.24
CA SER A 41 -16.77 -6.79 -2.10
C SER A 41 -16.99 -7.35 -0.69
N THR A 42 -17.54 -8.55 -0.62
CA THR A 42 -17.65 -9.32 0.64
C THR A 42 -16.34 -9.99 1.04
N LEU A 43 -15.31 -9.89 0.21
CA LEU A 43 -13.97 -10.44 0.48
C LEU A 43 -13.09 -9.47 1.28
N LYS A 44 -13.55 -8.21 1.44
CA LYS A 44 -12.77 -7.16 2.10
C LYS A 44 -12.71 -7.40 3.60
N GLU A 45 -11.48 -7.33 4.11
CA GLU A 45 -11.13 -7.31 5.51
C GLU A 45 -10.33 -6.02 5.77
N PHE A 46 -10.59 -5.30 6.86
CA PHE A 46 -9.89 -4.07 7.17
C PHE A 46 -9.53 -4.01 8.65
N TYR A 47 -8.26 -3.77 8.94
CA TYR A 47 -7.66 -3.79 10.27
C TYR A 47 -6.92 -2.48 10.57
N PRO A 48 -7.67 -1.37 10.76
CA PRO A 48 -7.09 -0.04 10.89
C PRO A 48 -6.22 0.13 12.15
N GLU A 49 -6.46 -0.68 13.16
CA GLU A 49 -5.66 -0.72 14.40
C GLU A 49 -4.25 -1.30 14.20
N ILE A 50 -4.03 -2.05 13.09
CA ILE A 50 -2.74 -2.61 12.73
C ILE A 50 -2.13 -1.79 11.60
N ASN A 51 -2.85 -1.66 10.49
CA ASN A 51 -2.41 -0.87 9.34
C ASN A 51 -3.57 -0.13 8.69
N PRO A 52 -3.75 1.19 8.96
CA PRO A 52 -4.85 1.98 8.41
C PRO A 52 -4.65 2.37 6.94
N TYR A 53 -3.57 1.95 6.30
CA TYR A 53 -3.23 2.29 4.92
C TYR A 53 -3.48 1.16 3.93
N VAL A 54 -3.90 -0.03 4.40
CA VAL A 54 -4.03 -1.23 3.58
C VAL A 54 -5.40 -1.86 3.78
N GLU A 55 -6.10 -2.12 2.67
CA GLU A 55 -7.29 -2.97 2.61
C GLU A 55 -6.85 -4.39 2.25
N ALA A 56 -7.32 -5.41 2.98
CA ALA A 56 -7.08 -6.81 2.65
C ALA A 56 -8.32 -7.43 1.99
N TYR A 57 -8.10 -8.30 1.01
CA TYR A 57 -9.15 -9.03 0.31
C TYR A 57 -8.83 -10.52 0.31
N LYS A 58 -9.60 -11.29 1.04
CA LYS A 58 -9.41 -12.75 1.12
C LYS A 58 -9.87 -13.43 -0.16
N MET A 59 -8.95 -13.62 -1.09
CA MET A 59 -9.24 -14.18 -2.42
C MET A 59 -9.45 -15.69 -2.39
N ARG A 60 -8.74 -16.39 -1.48
CA ARG A 60 -8.84 -17.83 -1.25
C ARG A 60 -8.54 -18.13 0.21
N GLU A 61 -8.69 -19.37 0.62
CA GLU A 61 -8.42 -19.82 1.99
C GLU A 61 -7.03 -19.38 2.49
N ASN A 62 -6.05 -19.43 1.60
CA ASN A 62 -4.64 -19.15 1.92
C ASN A 62 -4.04 -18.00 1.09
N VAL A 63 -4.86 -17.17 0.41
CA VAL A 63 -4.38 -16.06 -0.43
C VAL A 63 -5.16 -14.80 -0.15
N TRP A 64 -4.44 -13.71 0.12
CA TRP A 64 -4.97 -12.35 0.23
C TRP A 64 -4.35 -11.45 -0.84
N ALA A 65 -5.17 -10.56 -1.41
CA ALA A 65 -4.70 -9.39 -2.13
C ALA A 65 -4.77 -8.18 -1.19
N LEU A 66 -3.71 -7.41 -1.10
CA LEU A 66 -3.61 -6.22 -0.28
C LEU A 66 -3.60 -4.98 -1.18
N PHE A 67 -4.51 -4.06 -0.93
CA PHE A 67 -4.63 -2.82 -1.68
C PHE A 67 -4.09 -1.65 -0.88
N GLN A 68 -3.29 -0.81 -1.51
CA GLN A 68 -2.81 0.44 -0.93
C GLN A 68 -3.02 1.59 -1.91
N GLU A 69 -3.59 2.70 -1.44
CA GLU A 69 -3.73 3.91 -2.23
C GLU A 69 -2.38 4.61 -2.38
N SER A 70 -2.20 5.22 -3.54
CA SER A 70 -1.01 6.02 -3.85
C SER A 70 -0.83 7.18 -2.88
N MET A 71 0.39 7.38 -2.42
CA MET A 71 0.76 8.50 -1.56
C MET A 71 0.92 9.80 -2.33
N ASP A 72 1.26 9.74 -3.60
CA ASP A 72 1.51 10.88 -4.49
C ASP A 72 0.48 11.02 -5.61
N GLY A 73 -0.48 10.13 -5.69
CA GLY A 73 -1.49 10.12 -6.74
C GLY A 73 -1.03 9.50 -8.06
N ALA A 74 0.18 8.97 -8.16
CA ALA A 74 0.71 8.39 -9.40
C ALA A 74 0.07 7.04 -9.76
N GLY A 75 -0.23 6.21 -8.77
CA GLY A 75 -0.86 4.92 -9.00
C GLY A 75 -1.11 4.14 -7.71
N ASP A 76 -2.23 3.46 -7.64
CA ASP A 76 -2.54 2.54 -6.56
C ASP A 76 -1.86 1.20 -6.82
N LEU A 77 -1.55 0.46 -5.78
CA LEU A 77 -0.85 -0.80 -5.91
C LEU A 77 -1.57 -1.96 -5.24
N TRP A 78 -1.20 -3.15 -5.68
CA TRP A 78 -1.59 -4.41 -5.10
C TRP A 78 -0.37 -5.21 -4.66
N MET A 79 -0.45 -5.76 -3.45
CA MET A 79 0.48 -6.74 -2.91
C MET A 79 -0.28 -8.06 -2.71
N TYR A 80 0.43 -9.17 -2.58
CA TYR A 80 -0.23 -10.46 -2.38
C TYR A 80 0.44 -11.26 -1.26
N VAL A 81 -0.39 -11.83 -0.39
CA VAL A 81 0.04 -12.76 0.67
C VAL A 81 -0.41 -14.16 0.30
N ILE A 82 0.53 -15.09 0.29
CA ILE A 82 0.27 -16.52 0.07
C ILE A 82 0.75 -17.28 1.30
N ASN A 83 -0.19 -17.82 2.07
CA ASN A 83 0.11 -18.62 3.25
C ASN A 83 0.36 -20.07 2.85
N GLY A 84 1.62 -20.43 2.65
CA GLY A 84 2.04 -21.80 2.39
C GLY A 84 2.05 -22.66 3.66
N PRO A 85 2.28 -23.97 3.55
CA PRO A 85 2.27 -24.87 4.70
C PRO A 85 3.38 -24.57 5.73
N GLU A 86 4.55 -24.17 5.26
CA GLU A 86 5.73 -23.92 6.12
C GLU A 86 6.08 -22.43 6.23
N ARG A 87 5.84 -21.66 5.16
CA ARG A 87 6.26 -20.26 5.03
C ARG A 87 5.18 -19.42 4.40
N VAL A 88 5.27 -18.12 4.61
CA VAL A 88 4.44 -17.13 3.95
C VAL A 88 5.25 -16.48 2.82
N LEU A 89 4.65 -16.32 1.63
CA LEU A 89 5.20 -15.49 0.58
C LEU A 89 4.41 -14.18 0.53
N LEU A 90 5.13 -13.07 0.68
CA LEU A 90 4.62 -11.73 0.41
C LEU A 90 5.19 -11.24 -0.92
N ILE A 91 4.34 -10.90 -1.86
CA ILE A 91 4.71 -10.31 -3.15
C ILE A 91 4.53 -8.81 -3.06
N ASP A 92 5.63 -8.07 -3.19
CA ASP A 92 5.77 -6.63 -2.98
C ASP A 92 5.44 -6.16 -1.55
N THR A 93 5.89 -4.97 -1.21
CA THR A 93 5.82 -4.43 0.15
C THR A 93 5.25 -3.02 0.22
N GLY A 94 4.80 -2.49 -0.92
CA GLY A 94 4.13 -1.20 -0.97
C GLY A 94 5.03 0.00 -0.69
N PHE A 95 4.39 1.08 -0.28
CA PHE A 95 5.03 2.37 -0.01
C PHE A 95 5.78 2.44 1.34
N GLY A 96 5.81 1.38 2.13
CA GLY A 96 6.46 1.38 3.44
C GLY A 96 5.72 2.20 4.49
N VAL A 97 4.39 2.32 4.39
CA VAL A 97 3.55 3.08 5.30
C VAL A 97 2.70 2.13 6.15
N GLY A 98 2.67 2.38 7.44
CA GLY A 98 2.00 1.54 8.41
C GLY A 98 2.69 0.20 8.63
N ASP A 99 2.22 -0.58 9.60
CA ASP A 99 2.79 -1.88 9.95
C ASP A 99 2.30 -2.99 8.99
N LEU A 100 3.00 -3.14 7.85
CA LEU A 100 2.69 -4.20 6.89
C LEU A 100 3.05 -5.58 7.43
N LYS A 101 4.18 -5.71 8.15
CA LYS A 101 4.62 -6.99 8.72
C LYS A 101 3.61 -7.49 9.75
N GLY A 102 3.16 -6.62 10.65
CA GLY A 102 2.13 -6.95 11.63
C GLY A 102 0.80 -7.34 10.97
N LEU A 103 0.39 -6.63 9.90
CA LEU A 103 -0.81 -6.99 9.16
C LEU A 103 -0.70 -8.39 8.53
N VAL A 104 0.42 -8.70 7.86
CA VAL A 104 0.64 -10.03 7.26
C VAL A 104 0.59 -11.11 8.33
N GLN A 105 1.26 -10.92 9.46
CA GLN A 105 1.25 -11.88 10.59
C GLN A 105 -0.17 -12.08 11.13
N HIS A 106 -0.94 -11.01 11.26
CA HIS A 106 -2.35 -11.10 11.69
C HIS A 106 -3.19 -11.93 10.72
N LEU A 107 -3.09 -11.68 9.41
CA LEU A 107 -3.86 -12.38 8.39
C LEU A 107 -3.56 -13.87 8.34
N VAL A 108 -2.30 -14.26 8.49
CA VAL A 108 -1.89 -15.67 8.43
C VAL A 108 -1.99 -16.39 9.78
N GLY A 109 -2.11 -15.63 10.88
CA GLY A 109 -2.31 -16.16 12.23
C GLY A 109 -1.15 -16.97 12.77
N THR A 110 0.10 -16.71 12.34
CA THR A 110 1.22 -17.55 12.70
C THR A 110 2.55 -16.80 12.79
N GLU A 111 3.52 -17.45 13.44
CA GLU A 111 4.92 -17.03 13.49
C GLU A 111 5.77 -17.59 12.34
N LYS A 112 5.16 -17.97 11.22
CA LYS A 112 5.88 -18.47 10.06
C LYS A 112 6.83 -17.43 9.51
N GLU A 113 7.97 -17.91 8.99
CA GLU A 113 8.90 -17.07 8.23
C GLU A 113 8.17 -16.41 7.04
N ILE A 114 8.29 -15.09 6.92
CA ILE A 114 7.77 -14.34 5.78
C ILE A 114 8.90 -14.15 4.78
N LEU A 115 8.74 -14.69 3.60
CA LEU A 115 9.62 -14.45 2.45
C LEU A 115 9.01 -13.34 1.60
N VAL A 116 9.76 -12.28 1.36
CA VAL A 116 9.36 -11.21 0.44
C VAL A 116 9.94 -11.46 -0.93
N ALA A 117 9.11 -11.36 -1.98
CA ALA A 117 9.56 -11.37 -3.37
C ALA A 117 9.06 -10.10 -4.07
N ASN A 118 9.97 -9.20 -4.46
CA ASN A 118 9.58 -8.02 -5.21
C ASN A 118 9.50 -8.30 -6.70
N THR A 119 8.45 -7.80 -7.32
CA THR A 119 8.25 -7.88 -8.76
C THR A 119 9.27 -7.02 -9.49
N HIS A 120 9.56 -5.82 -8.98
CA HIS A 120 10.56 -4.90 -9.52
C HIS A 120 10.98 -3.86 -8.46
N HIS A 121 11.89 -2.95 -8.85
CA HIS A 121 12.57 -2.03 -7.92
C HIS A 121 11.82 -0.75 -7.60
N HIS A 122 10.69 -0.46 -8.23
CA HIS A 122 9.99 0.79 -7.96
C HIS A 122 9.61 0.92 -6.49
N TYR A 123 9.67 2.15 -5.98
CA TYR A 123 9.48 2.45 -4.57
C TYR A 123 8.09 2.07 -4.05
N ASP A 124 7.07 2.20 -4.86
CA ASP A 124 5.70 1.80 -4.55
C ASP A 124 5.54 0.28 -4.38
N HIS A 125 6.50 -0.52 -4.87
CA HIS A 125 6.53 -1.98 -4.73
C HIS A 125 7.52 -2.49 -3.69
N ALA A 126 8.58 -1.75 -3.37
CA ALA A 126 9.71 -2.25 -2.61
C ALA A 126 10.04 -1.45 -1.34
N TYR A 127 9.41 -0.30 -1.11
CA TYR A 127 9.83 0.58 -0.03
C TYR A 127 9.57 0.02 1.37
N GLY A 128 8.58 -0.85 1.54
CA GLY A 128 8.33 -1.55 2.79
C GLY A 128 9.27 -2.73 3.09
N ASN A 129 10.27 -2.98 2.23
CA ASN A 129 11.24 -4.09 2.42
C ASN A 129 11.98 -4.02 3.77
N ALA A 130 12.21 -2.83 4.30
CA ALA A 130 12.92 -2.64 5.56
C ALA A 130 12.19 -3.24 6.78
N GLN A 131 10.90 -3.51 6.66
CA GLN A 131 10.13 -4.19 7.72
C GLN A 131 10.41 -5.71 7.81
N PHE A 132 11.15 -6.27 6.83
CA PHE A 132 11.35 -7.71 6.71
C PHE A 132 12.84 -8.09 6.72
N ASP A 133 13.14 -9.27 7.27
CA ASP A 133 14.52 -9.73 7.46
C ASP A 133 15.19 -10.08 6.11
N ARG A 134 14.40 -10.55 5.14
CA ARG A 134 14.90 -10.98 3.82
C ARG A 134 13.93 -10.65 2.73
N CYS A 135 14.45 -9.98 1.67
CA CYS A 135 13.72 -9.68 0.46
C CYS A 135 14.47 -10.22 -0.75
N TYR A 136 13.73 -10.79 -1.69
CA TYR A 136 14.24 -11.38 -2.91
C TYR A 136 13.73 -10.60 -4.12
N CYS A 137 14.55 -10.48 -5.14
CA CYS A 137 14.18 -9.89 -6.43
C CYS A 137 14.95 -10.56 -7.56
N HIS A 138 14.57 -10.28 -8.80
CA HIS A 138 15.39 -10.69 -9.93
C HIS A 138 16.76 -10.01 -9.87
N GLN A 139 17.81 -10.69 -10.35
CA GLN A 139 19.19 -10.16 -10.30
C GLN A 139 19.34 -8.81 -11.00
N ASP A 140 18.60 -8.57 -12.08
CA ASP A 140 18.65 -7.33 -12.85
C ASP A 140 18.01 -6.14 -12.09
N GLU A 141 17.13 -6.42 -11.12
CA GLU A 141 16.49 -5.43 -10.27
C GLU A 141 17.36 -5.03 -9.06
N ALA A 142 18.28 -5.91 -8.64
CA ALA A 142 19.01 -5.75 -7.39
C ALA A 142 19.83 -4.46 -7.28
N PHE A 143 20.42 -3.99 -8.38
CA PHE A 143 21.18 -2.74 -8.42
C PHE A 143 20.26 -1.52 -8.23
N SER A 144 19.19 -1.47 -9.00
CA SER A 144 18.20 -0.38 -8.95
C SER A 144 17.52 -0.34 -7.59
N MET A 145 17.13 -1.50 -7.06
CA MET A 145 16.51 -1.63 -5.75
C MET A 145 17.39 -1.04 -4.63
N ARG A 146 18.68 -1.33 -4.60
CA ARG A 146 19.61 -0.76 -3.61
C ARG A 146 19.71 0.76 -3.70
N ARG A 147 19.55 1.33 -4.88
CA ARG A 147 19.58 2.79 -5.10
C ARG A 147 18.28 3.48 -4.67
N THR A 148 17.16 2.81 -4.80
CA THR A 148 15.84 3.36 -4.44
C THR A 148 15.53 3.24 -2.95
N MET A 149 16.25 2.42 -2.19
CA MET A 149 16.14 2.31 -0.74
C MET A 149 16.73 3.52 -0.02
N ASN A 150 16.09 4.67 -0.23
CA ASN A 150 16.47 5.94 0.36
C ASN A 150 15.40 6.38 1.37
N PRO A 151 15.70 6.52 2.67
CA PRO A 151 14.72 6.91 3.70
C PRO A 151 14.12 8.30 3.47
N HIS A 152 14.72 9.10 2.59
CA HIS A 152 14.26 10.46 2.25
C HIS A 152 13.45 10.52 0.95
N ILE A 153 13.12 9.36 0.34
CA ILE A 153 12.43 9.35 -0.96
C ILE A 153 11.08 10.05 -0.93
N TRP A 154 10.43 10.07 0.22
CA TRP A 154 9.12 10.65 0.43
C TRP A 154 9.14 12.10 0.93
N ASP A 155 10.33 12.71 1.15
CA ASP A 155 10.42 14.07 1.72
C ASP A 155 9.69 15.11 0.86
N TYR A 156 9.65 14.93 -0.47
CA TYR A 156 8.96 15.84 -1.38
C TYR A 156 7.42 15.85 -1.23
N LEU A 157 6.86 14.86 -0.55
CA LEU A 157 5.41 14.79 -0.30
C LEU A 157 4.97 15.67 0.86
N PHE A 158 5.90 16.23 1.62
CA PHE A 158 5.59 16.96 2.84
C PHE A 158 5.97 18.43 2.73
N ASP A 159 5.12 19.29 3.27
CA ASP A 159 5.42 20.71 3.44
C ASP A 159 6.38 20.95 4.63
N GLU A 160 6.72 22.23 4.87
CA GLU A 160 7.59 22.67 5.96
C GLU A 160 7.05 22.30 7.36
N ASN A 161 5.76 22.03 7.48
CA ASN A 161 5.08 21.63 8.72
C ASN A 161 4.96 20.11 8.86
N GLY A 162 5.50 19.34 7.91
CA GLY A 162 5.41 17.88 7.87
C GLY A 162 4.04 17.34 7.44
N ARG A 163 3.21 18.16 6.76
CA ARG A 163 1.91 17.72 6.23
C ARG A 163 2.10 17.20 4.82
N ASN A 164 1.48 16.06 4.53
CA ASN A 164 1.42 15.58 3.17
C ASN A 164 0.56 16.52 2.31
N ILE A 165 1.09 16.90 1.14
CA ILE A 165 0.43 17.86 0.23
C ILE A 165 -0.56 17.20 -0.74
N TYR A 166 -0.62 15.87 -0.78
CA TYR A 166 -1.45 15.09 -1.73
C TYR A 166 -2.47 14.21 -1.03
N THR A 167 -2.16 13.69 0.16
CA THR A 167 -2.99 12.70 0.89
C THR A 167 -2.98 12.99 2.39
N GLU A 168 -3.85 12.33 3.13
CA GLU A 168 -3.99 12.50 4.57
C GLU A 168 -3.16 11.47 5.36
N PHE A 169 -1.86 11.34 5.11
CA PHE A 169 -1.04 10.48 5.95
C PHE A 169 0.06 11.26 6.69
N ASP A 170 0.49 10.71 7.82
CA ASP A 170 1.51 11.32 8.67
C ASP A 170 2.89 10.76 8.30
N ARG A 171 3.90 11.63 8.24
CA ARG A 171 5.30 11.22 8.02
C ARG A 171 5.78 10.17 9.03
N ARG A 172 5.27 10.20 10.26
CA ARG A 172 5.60 9.24 11.31
C ARG A 172 5.13 7.82 11.01
N ASP A 173 4.20 7.66 10.08
CA ASP A 173 3.68 6.36 9.68
C ASP A 173 4.53 5.70 8.57
N ILE A 174 5.55 6.40 8.05
CA ILE A 174 6.58 5.81 7.20
C ILE A 174 7.49 4.97 8.08
N ILE A 175 7.54 3.68 7.81
CA ILE A 175 8.41 2.71 8.50
C ILE A 175 9.49 2.31 7.50
N PRO A 176 10.68 2.94 7.59
CA PRO A 176 11.78 2.70 6.66
C PRO A 176 12.44 1.35 6.89
#